data_f5171ec1dcf3bdab51ff50aa59ec716a
#
_entry.id   f5171ec1dcf3bdab51ff50aa59ec716a
#
_cell.length_a   1.000
_cell.length_b   1.000
_cell.length_c   1.000
_cell.angle_alpha   90.00
_cell.angle_beta   90.00
_cell.angle_gamma   90.00
#
_symmetry.space_group_name_H-M   'P 1'
#
loop_
_entity.id
_entity.type
_entity.pdbx_description
1 polymer ?
#
loop_
_entity_poly.entity_id
_entity_poly.type
_entity_poly.pdbx_seq_one_letter_code
_entity_poly.pdbx_strand_id
1 'polypeptide(L)'
;KAWVPNQHGAWSMLVLPPIVGWVVGGFSWVNLLFLPTWWGSYLTYWSWSQWLRTRSARKRALIMLPLLAYTGWTASLALITLLVAPYLIQWAVPLLPLFAIALHQVWRGHERSLISGLSTTTAASLMAAVTYSLAVRGDGGFLGLGTPSSPLPGASPSGALTGWSWMWLVTALTAAYFGGTV
;
A
#
# COMPACT_ATOMS: atom_id res chain seq x y z
N LYS A 1 -14.33 20.10 -5.38
CA LYS A 1 -14.62 18.65 -5.51
C LYS A 1 -13.95 17.96 -4.31
N ALA A 2 -14.75 17.61 -3.28
CA ALA A 2 -14.23 17.11 -1.99
C ALA A 2 -14.12 15.58 -1.93
N TRP A 3 -14.61 14.85 -2.94
CA TRP A 3 -14.77 13.40 -2.89
C TRP A 3 -13.72 12.59 -3.68
N VAL A 4 -13.19 13.09 -4.78
CA VAL A 4 -12.30 12.33 -5.66
C VAL A 4 -11.04 13.14 -5.98
N PRO A 5 -9.84 12.54 -5.79
CA PRO A 5 -8.59 13.17 -6.18
C PRO A 5 -8.44 13.24 -7.70
N ASN A 6 -7.90 14.35 -8.19
CA ASN A 6 -7.68 14.59 -9.62
C ASN A 6 -6.19 14.35 -9.97
N GLN A 7 -5.67 13.18 -9.62
CA GLN A 7 -4.27 12.81 -9.83
C GLN A 7 -4.20 11.55 -10.71
N HIS A 8 -4.09 11.73 -12.02
CA HIS A 8 -4.11 10.62 -12.98
C HIS A 8 -2.96 9.63 -12.77
N GLY A 9 -1.75 10.10 -12.44
CA GLY A 9 -0.58 9.23 -12.20
C GLY A 9 -0.71 8.34 -10.95
N ALA A 10 -1.40 8.79 -9.92
CA ALA A 10 -1.59 8.02 -8.70
C ALA A 10 -2.41 6.74 -8.91
N TRP A 11 -3.34 6.73 -9.86
CA TRP A 11 -4.17 5.57 -10.16
C TRP A 11 -3.35 4.39 -10.72
N SER A 12 -2.35 4.66 -11.56
CA SER A 12 -1.46 3.60 -12.07
C SER A 12 -0.68 2.93 -10.95
N MET A 13 -0.14 3.71 -10.01
CA MET A 13 0.58 3.20 -8.83
C MET A 13 -0.35 2.43 -7.88
N LEU A 14 -1.62 2.83 -7.82
CA LEU A 14 -2.61 2.22 -6.94
C LEU A 14 -3.13 0.88 -7.47
N VAL A 15 -3.11 0.69 -8.79
CA VAL A 15 -3.77 -0.46 -9.46
C VAL A 15 -2.76 -1.49 -9.95
N LEU A 16 -1.65 -1.07 -10.58
CA LEU A 16 -0.73 -2.01 -11.23
C LEU A 16 -0.04 -2.97 -10.25
N PRO A 17 0.63 -2.52 -9.16
CA PRO A 17 1.35 -3.43 -8.28
C PRO A 17 0.44 -4.50 -7.65
N PRO A 18 -0.73 -4.18 -7.07
CA PRO A 18 -1.57 -5.19 -6.47
C PRO A 18 -2.16 -6.19 -7.48
N ILE A 19 -2.44 -5.75 -8.71
CA ILE A 19 -2.92 -6.67 -9.75
C ILE A 19 -1.83 -7.64 -10.15
N VAL A 20 -0.58 -7.19 -10.32
CA VAL A 20 0.55 -8.07 -10.66
C VAL A 20 0.73 -9.15 -9.60
N GLY A 21 0.75 -8.78 -8.32
CA GLY A 21 0.89 -9.74 -7.23
C GLY A 21 -0.26 -10.76 -7.19
N TRP A 22 -1.48 -10.30 -7.43
CA TRP A 22 -2.65 -11.19 -7.48
C TRP A 22 -2.61 -12.16 -8.67
N VAL A 23 -2.27 -11.65 -9.85
CA VAL A 23 -2.20 -12.49 -11.08
C VAL A 23 -1.09 -13.54 -10.95
N VAL A 24 0.08 -13.16 -10.45
CA VAL A 24 1.21 -14.11 -10.29
C VAL A 24 0.97 -15.12 -9.16
N GLY A 25 0.33 -14.71 -8.07
CA GLY A 25 0.00 -15.61 -6.96
C GLY A 25 -1.20 -16.53 -7.22
N GLY A 26 -2.00 -16.23 -8.24
CA GLY A 26 -3.23 -16.95 -8.54
C GLY A 26 -4.47 -16.37 -7.84
N PHE A 27 -5.62 -16.95 -8.13
CA PHE A 27 -6.88 -16.45 -7.60
C PHE A 27 -6.97 -16.62 -6.08
N SER A 28 -7.33 -15.55 -5.40
CA SER A 28 -7.67 -15.52 -3.98
C SER A 28 -8.87 -14.61 -3.74
N TRP A 29 -9.93 -15.14 -3.14
CA TRP A 29 -11.11 -14.34 -2.79
C TRP A 29 -10.78 -13.27 -1.73
N VAL A 30 -9.73 -13.47 -0.92
CA VAL A 30 -9.29 -12.48 0.07
C VAL A 30 -8.77 -11.21 -0.61
N ASN A 31 -8.19 -11.34 -1.81
CA ASN A 31 -7.81 -10.18 -2.62
C ASN A 31 -9.02 -9.32 -3.03
N LEU A 32 -10.22 -9.91 -3.17
CA LEU A 32 -11.45 -9.17 -3.43
C LEU A 32 -11.88 -8.29 -2.23
N LEU A 33 -11.52 -8.66 -1.00
CA LEU A 33 -11.71 -7.83 0.19
C LEU A 33 -10.58 -6.80 0.33
N PHE A 34 -9.36 -7.22 0.04
CA PHE A 34 -8.18 -6.38 0.21
C PHE A 34 -8.13 -5.21 -0.78
N LEU A 35 -8.46 -5.42 -2.06
CA LEU A 35 -8.39 -4.35 -3.07
C LEU A 35 -9.28 -3.14 -2.73
N PRO A 36 -10.56 -3.30 -2.33
CA PRO A 36 -11.36 -2.18 -1.86
C PRO A 36 -10.80 -1.53 -0.59
N THR A 37 -10.17 -2.31 0.30
CA THR A 37 -9.47 -1.78 1.48
C THR A 37 -8.30 -0.90 1.07
N TRP A 38 -7.49 -1.34 0.13
CA TRP A 38 -6.35 -0.59 -0.39
C TRP A 38 -6.77 0.71 -1.08
N TRP A 39 -7.76 0.66 -1.95
CA TRP A 39 -8.29 1.85 -2.60
C TRP A 39 -8.94 2.81 -1.61
N GLY A 40 -9.66 2.28 -0.63
CA GLY A 40 -10.20 3.05 0.49
C GLY A 40 -9.10 3.72 1.32
N SER A 41 -7.97 3.05 1.54
CA SER A 41 -6.81 3.61 2.24
C SER A 41 -6.23 4.82 1.52
N TYR A 42 -6.17 4.79 0.19
CA TYR A 42 -5.76 5.93 -0.61
C TYR A 42 -6.73 7.12 -0.48
N LEU A 43 -8.04 6.87 -0.57
CA LEU A 43 -9.06 7.91 -0.40
C LEU A 43 -9.05 8.48 1.02
N THR A 44 -8.82 7.63 2.02
CA THR A 44 -8.65 8.02 3.42
C THR A 44 -7.43 8.92 3.58
N TYR A 45 -6.26 8.49 3.08
CA TYR A 45 -5.03 9.29 3.10
C TYR A 45 -5.22 10.65 2.43
N TRP A 46 -5.85 10.68 1.25
CA TRP A 46 -6.14 11.92 0.54
C TRP A 46 -7.06 12.84 1.35
N SER A 47 -8.11 12.31 1.96
CA SER A 47 -9.04 13.11 2.77
C SER A 47 -8.38 13.68 4.03
N TRP A 48 -7.56 12.87 4.72
CA TRP A 48 -6.74 13.32 5.85
C TRP A 48 -5.75 14.41 5.43
N SER A 49 -5.08 14.25 4.30
CA SER A 49 -4.16 15.25 3.75
C SER A 49 -4.85 16.58 3.49
N GLN A 50 -6.07 16.56 2.92
CA GLN A 50 -6.86 17.76 2.70
C GLN A 50 -7.28 18.42 4.02
N TRP A 51 -7.71 17.64 4.99
CA TRP A 51 -8.14 18.14 6.29
C TRP A 51 -7.00 18.76 7.08
N LEU A 52 -5.84 18.14 7.12
CA LEU A 52 -4.64 18.63 7.81
C LEU A 52 -4.16 19.98 7.22
N ARG A 53 -4.22 20.14 5.91
CA ARG A 53 -3.81 21.37 5.22
C ARG A 53 -4.81 22.51 5.36
N THR A 54 -6.08 22.20 5.57
CA THR A 54 -7.13 23.21 5.59
C THR A 54 -7.18 23.94 6.95
N ARG A 55 -6.93 25.23 6.94
CA ARG A 55 -6.99 26.09 8.16
C ARG A 55 -8.39 26.64 8.43
N SER A 56 -9.25 26.72 7.42
CA SER A 56 -10.61 27.27 7.53
C SER A 56 -11.58 26.27 8.14
N ALA A 57 -12.24 26.64 9.24
CA ALA A 57 -13.25 25.80 9.92
C ALA A 57 -14.40 25.40 8.97
N ARG A 58 -14.89 26.33 8.14
CA ARG A 58 -15.95 26.07 7.15
C ARG A 58 -15.53 25.01 6.13
N LYS A 59 -14.29 25.10 5.62
CA LYS A 59 -13.77 24.12 4.65
C LYS A 59 -13.52 22.76 5.32
N ARG A 60 -13.04 22.73 6.57
CA ARG A 60 -12.88 21.48 7.35
C ARG A 60 -14.21 20.77 7.54
N ALA A 61 -15.29 21.50 7.84
CA ALA A 61 -16.62 20.93 7.98
C ALA A 61 -17.10 20.22 6.69
N LEU A 62 -16.78 20.79 5.51
CA LEU A 62 -17.13 20.16 4.22
C LEU A 62 -16.33 18.88 3.93
N ILE A 63 -15.11 18.77 4.44
CA ILE A 63 -14.24 17.60 4.24
C ILE A 63 -14.53 16.52 5.30
N MET A 64 -15.16 16.86 6.41
CA MET A 64 -15.40 15.93 7.53
C MET A 64 -16.22 14.72 7.12
N LEU A 65 -17.28 14.90 6.32
CA LEU A 65 -18.14 13.80 5.89
C LEU A 65 -17.39 12.76 5.03
N PRO A 66 -16.70 13.14 3.93
CA PRO A 66 -15.89 12.16 3.18
C PRO A 66 -14.75 11.57 4.02
N LEU A 67 -14.13 12.34 4.92
CA LEU A 67 -13.10 11.85 5.84
C LEU A 67 -13.62 10.69 6.71
N LEU A 68 -14.74 10.89 7.39
CA LEU A 68 -15.34 9.88 8.26
C LEU A 68 -15.84 8.68 7.46
N ALA A 69 -16.47 8.91 6.30
CA ALA A 69 -16.97 7.86 5.43
C ALA A 69 -15.83 6.95 4.93
N TYR A 70 -14.76 7.53 4.38
CA TYR A 70 -13.62 6.75 3.88
C TYR A 70 -12.84 6.07 5.01
N THR A 71 -12.65 6.76 6.14
CA THR A 71 -11.98 6.15 7.30
C THR A 71 -12.79 4.98 7.86
N GLY A 72 -14.09 5.14 8.05
CA GLY A 72 -14.96 4.09 8.52
C GLY A 72 -15.03 2.89 7.58
N TRP A 73 -15.21 3.15 6.28
CA TRP A 73 -15.18 2.13 5.24
C TRP A 73 -13.87 1.33 5.25
N THR A 74 -12.74 2.04 5.19
CA THR A 74 -11.41 1.42 5.14
C THR A 74 -11.11 0.65 6.41
N ALA A 75 -11.42 1.21 7.59
CA ALA A 75 -11.18 0.56 8.88
C ALA A 75 -12.00 -0.73 9.01
N SER A 76 -13.27 -0.71 8.59
CA SER A 76 -14.14 -1.90 8.65
C SER A 76 -13.63 -3.01 7.72
N LEU A 77 -13.30 -2.68 6.48
CA LEU A 77 -12.76 -3.66 5.53
C LEU A 77 -11.37 -4.17 5.94
N ALA A 78 -10.50 -3.30 6.47
CA ALA A 78 -9.19 -3.68 6.99
C ALA A 78 -9.32 -4.66 8.15
N LEU A 79 -10.24 -4.40 9.09
CA LEU A 79 -10.52 -5.30 10.20
C LEU A 79 -11.00 -6.65 9.71
N ILE A 80 -11.98 -6.70 8.80
CA ILE A 80 -12.48 -7.94 8.22
C ILE A 80 -11.35 -8.70 7.51
N THR A 81 -10.54 -8.00 6.72
CA THR A 81 -9.41 -8.61 6.00
C THR A 81 -8.38 -9.19 6.96
N LEU A 82 -8.07 -8.49 8.06
CA LEU A 82 -7.14 -8.99 9.09
C LEU A 82 -7.70 -10.18 9.88
N LEU A 83 -9.00 -10.22 10.14
CA LEU A 83 -9.63 -11.36 10.80
C LEU A 83 -9.59 -12.62 9.91
N VAL A 84 -9.73 -12.44 8.60
CA VAL A 84 -9.68 -13.54 7.62
C VAL A 84 -8.23 -13.96 7.30
N ALA A 85 -7.31 -13.01 7.26
CA ALA A 85 -5.91 -13.21 6.91
C ALA A 85 -4.97 -12.54 7.94
N PRO A 86 -4.87 -13.09 9.17
CA PRO A 86 -4.13 -12.47 10.27
C PRO A 86 -2.63 -12.33 9.98
N TYR A 87 -2.08 -13.16 9.11
CA TYR A 87 -0.68 -13.05 8.66
C TYR A 87 -0.37 -11.72 7.94
N LEU A 88 -1.38 -10.96 7.51
CA LEU A 88 -1.20 -9.62 6.94
C LEU A 88 -0.62 -8.62 7.94
N ILE A 89 -0.73 -8.87 9.25
CA ILE A 89 -0.20 -7.96 10.28
C ILE A 89 1.29 -7.70 10.11
N GLN A 90 2.04 -8.66 9.57
CA GLN A 90 3.47 -8.50 9.32
C GLN A 90 3.77 -7.33 8.35
N TRP A 91 2.85 -7.03 7.43
CA TRP A 91 3.01 -5.92 6.48
C TRP A 91 2.85 -4.53 7.13
N ALA A 92 2.34 -4.48 8.35
CA ALA A 92 2.36 -3.24 9.14
C ALA A 92 3.79 -2.77 9.42
N VAL A 93 4.77 -3.67 9.52
CA VAL A 93 6.18 -3.34 9.79
C VAL A 93 6.76 -2.39 8.74
N PRO A 94 6.71 -2.67 7.43
CA PRO A 94 7.17 -1.71 6.43
C PRO A 94 6.17 -0.60 6.11
N LEU A 95 4.86 -0.84 6.21
CA LEU A 95 3.84 0.13 5.76
C LEU A 95 3.59 1.26 6.76
N LEU A 96 3.58 0.99 8.07
CA LEU A 96 3.33 2.02 9.08
C LEU A 96 4.40 3.12 9.09
N PRO A 97 5.71 2.83 9.05
CA PRO A 97 6.73 3.87 8.94
C PRO A 97 6.58 4.72 7.67
N LEU A 98 6.35 4.07 6.52
CA LEU A 98 6.15 4.79 5.24
C LEU A 98 4.94 5.72 5.29
N PHE A 99 3.84 5.25 5.86
CA PHE A 99 2.64 6.04 6.04
C PHE A 99 2.84 7.19 7.03
N ALA A 100 3.53 6.94 8.15
CA ALA A 100 3.85 7.96 9.14
C ALA A 100 4.74 9.06 8.55
N ILE A 101 5.76 8.70 7.75
CA ILE A 101 6.62 9.66 7.05
C ILE A 101 5.79 10.50 6.08
N ALA A 102 4.94 9.87 5.26
CA ALA A 102 4.09 10.58 4.30
C ALA A 102 3.15 11.57 4.99
N LEU A 103 2.45 11.17 6.06
CA LEU A 103 1.57 12.07 6.83
C LEU A 103 2.35 13.19 7.52
N HIS A 104 3.54 12.90 8.06
CA HIS A 104 4.38 13.92 8.69
C HIS A 104 4.81 15.00 7.68
N GLN A 105 5.17 14.60 6.46
CA GLN A 105 5.51 15.54 5.38
C GLN A 105 4.31 16.40 4.98
N VAL A 106 3.11 15.82 4.90
CA VAL A 106 1.86 16.56 4.65
C VAL A 106 1.60 17.57 5.77
N TRP A 107 1.75 17.16 7.03
CA TRP A 107 1.54 18.05 8.17
C TRP A 107 2.50 19.25 8.17
N ARG A 108 3.75 19.02 7.77
CA ARG A 108 4.76 20.08 7.60
C ARG A 108 4.58 20.94 6.34
N GLY A 109 3.64 20.61 5.47
CA GLY A 109 3.42 21.30 4.20
C GLY A 109 4.40 20.93 3.09
N HIS A 110 5.22 19.89 3.29
CA HIS A 110 6.22 19.39 2.34
C HIS A 110 5.71 18.15 1.59
N GLU A 111 4.43 18.11 1.23
CA GLU A 111 3.82 16.97 0.53
C GLU A 111 4.43 16.64 -0.84
N ARG A 112 5.03 17.63 -1.49
CA ARG A 112 5.75 17.48 -2.77
C ARG A 112 7.25 17.23 -2.60
N SER A 113 7.69 16.90 -1.38
CA SER A 113 9.09 16.52 -1.17
C SER A 113 9.37 15.13 -1.74
N LEU A 114 10.61 14.91 -2.18
CA LEU A 114 11.08 13.58 -2.61
C LEU A 114 10.82 12.51 -1.55
N ILE A 115 10.96 12.84 -0.26
CA ILE A 115 10.71 11.92 0.85
C ILE A 115 9.24 11.48 0.88
N SER A 116 8.31 12.41 0.71
CA SER A 116 6.88 12.09 0.65
C SER A 116 6.56 11.22 -0.57
N GLY A 117 7.07 11.60 -1.73
CA GLY A 117 6.89 10.86 -2.98
C GLY A 117 7.47 9.44 -2.88
N LEU A 118 8.72 9.29 -2.44
CA LEU A 118 9.35 7.98 -2.27
C LEU A 118 8.62 7.10 -1.25
N SER A 119 8.14 7.67 -0.13
CA SER A 119 7.39 6.91 0.87
C SER A 119 6.08 6.36 0.30
N THR A 120 5.32 7.17 -0.43
CA THR A 120 4.05 6.76 -1.03
C THR A 120 4.24 5.79 -2.20
N THR A 121 5.24 6.00 -3.05
CA THR A 121 5.55 5.09 -4.16
C THR A 121 6.04 3.74 -3.68
N THR A 122 6.90 3.71 -2.65
CA THR A 122 7.37 2.47 -2.03
C THR A 122 6.21 1.71 -1.39
N ALA A 123 5.33 2.38 -0.65
CA ALA A 123 4.14 1.76 -0.07
C ALA A 123 3.22 1.17 -1.14
N ALA A 124 3.01 1.88 -2.25
CA ALA A 124 2.21 1.37 -3.37
C ALA A 124 2.87 0.16 -4.06
N SER A 125 4.20 0.19 -4.24
CA SER A 125 4.95 -0.91 -4.85
C SER A 125 4.94 -2.18 -4.01
N LEU A 126 4.98 -2.06 -2.67
CA LEU A 126 4.85 -3.19 -1.74
C LEU A 126 3.52 -3.95 -1.90
N MET A 127 2.49 -3.33 -2.49
CA MET A 127 1.21 -4.00 -2.71
C MET A 127 1.29 -5.20 -3.63
N ALA A 128 2.30 -5.30 -4.51
CA ALA A 128 2.55 -6.51 -5.29
C ALA A 128 2.86 -7.70 -4.38
N ALA A 129 3.76 -7.52 -3.42
CA ALA A 129 4.11 -8.56 -2.45
C ALA A 129 2.95 -8.86 -1.48
N VAL A 130 2.18 -7.83 -1.06
CA VAL A 130 1.02 -8.01 -0.18
C VAL A 130 -0.07 -8.86 -0.85
N THR A 131 -0.46 -8.55 -2.08
CA THR A 131 -1.51 -9.29 -2.78
C THR A 131 -1.06 -10.70 -3.19
N TYR A 132 0.23 -10.88 -3.49
CA TYR A 132 0.82 -12.20 -3.66
C TYR A 132 0.77 -13.01 -2.36
N SER A 133 1.13 -12.40 -1.21
CA SER A 133 1.02 -13.02 0.11
C SER A 133 -0.39 -13.54 0.39
N LEU A 134 -1.42 -12.78 0.00
CA LEU A 134 -2.82 -13.21 0.14
C LEU A 134 -3.16 -14.38 -0.76
N ALA A 135 -2.60 -14.44 -1.96
CA ALA A 135 -2.83 -15.54 -2.89
C ALA A 135 -2.18 -16.86 -2.42
N VAL A 136 -0.96 -16.77 -1.86
CA VAL A 136 -0.24 -17.93 -1.30
C VAL A 136 -0.53 -18.16 0.20
N ARG A 137 -1.55 -17.52 0.75
CA ARG A 137 -2.02 -17.67 2.14
C ARG A 137 -0.94 -17.43 3.20
N GLY A 138 -0.05 -16.48 2.96
CA GLY A 138 1.04 -16.14 3.88
C GLY A 138 2.23 -17.10 3.87
N ASP A 139 2.28 -18.02 2.94
CA ASP A 139 3.43 -18.90 2.76
C ASP A 139 4.68 -18.11 2.35
N GLY A 140 5.87 -18.57 2.71
CA GLY A 140 7.15 -17.90 2.38
C GLY A 140 7.83 -17.21 3.57
N GLY A 141 7.34 -17.38 4.78
CA GLY A 141 7.93 -16.83 6.01
C GLY A 141 7.65 -15.32 6.20
N PHE A 142 8.43 -14.69 7.07
CA PHE A 142 8.24 -13.27 7.40
C PHE A 142 8.46 -12.39 6.15
N LEU A 143 7.43 -11.66 5.75
CA LEU A 143 7.39 -10.82 4.55
C LEU A 143 7.72 -11.55 3.22
N GLY A 144 7.70 -12.88 3.20
CA GLY A 144 8.12 -13.64 2.02
C GLY A 144 9.62 -13.54 1.71
N LEU A 145 10.44 -13.20 2.71
CA LEU A 145 11.89 -13.08 2.54
C LEU A 145 12.60 -14.44 2.47
N GLY A 146 11.88 -15.54 2.79
CA GLY A 146 12.45 -16.88 2.84
C GLY A 146 13.33 -17.09 4.07
N THR A 147 14.33 -17.96 3.92
CA THR A 147 15.31 -18.23 4.98
C THR A 147 16.47 -17.22 4.95
N PRO A 148 17.14 -16.92 6.08
CA PRO A 148 18.30 -16.03 6.11
C PRO A 148 19.46 -16.46 5.21
N SER A 149 19.54 -17.74 4.85
CA SER A 149 20.55 -18.30 3.96
C SER A 149 20.28 -18.12 2.47
N SER A 150 19.13 -17.54 2.11
CA SER A 150 18.79 -17.30 0.70
C SER A 150 19.64 -16.16 0.11
N PRO A 151 20.25 -16.32 -1.08
CA PRO A 151 21.11 -15.31 -1.69
C PRO A 151 20.34 -14.06 -2.14
N LEU A 152 19.05 -14.19 -2.42
CA LEU A 152 18.14 -13.11 -2.80
C LEU A 152 16.86 -13.19 -1.96
N PRO A 153 16.18 -12.07 -1.71
CA PRO A 153 14.92 -12.08 -0.99
C PRO A 153 13.90 -13.05 -1.62
N GLY A 154 13.40 -13.97 -0.80
CA GLY A 154 12.41 -14.97 -1.23
C GLY A 154 12.94 -16.09 -2.14
N ALA A 155 14.22 -16.15 -2.46
CA ALA A 155 14.81 -17.26 -3.19
C ALA A 155 14.84 -18.55 -2.33
N SER A 156 14.97 -19.70 -3.01
CA SER A 156 15.24 -20.97 -2.33
C SER A 156 16.66 -20.98 -1.74
N PRO A 157 16.96 -21.83 -0.76
CA PRO A 157 18.32 -22.00 -0.24
C PRO A 157 19.35 -22.39 -1.33
N SER A 158 18.90 -23.04 -2.41
CA SER A 158 19.72 -23.36 -3.59
C SER A 158 19.94 -22.20 -4.56
N GLY A 159 19.34 -21.03 -4.28
CA GLY A 159 19.42 -19.85 -5.15
C GLY A 159 18.41 -19.81 -6.29
N ALA A 160 17.51 -20.80 -6.41
CA ALA A 160 16.48 -20.77 -7.42
C ALA A 160 15.43 -19.69 -7.15
N LEU A 161 15.04 -18.94 -8.19
CA LEU A 161 14.00 -17.91 -8.09
C LEU A 161 12.64 -18.56 -7.83
N THR A 162 11.94 -18.02 -6.85
CA THR A 162 10.56 -18.39 -6.50
C THR A 162 9.58 -17.27 -6.89
N GLY A 163 8.28 -17.50 -6.70
CA GLY A 163 7.29 -16.43 -6.85
C GLY A 163 7.57 -15.22 -5.94
N TRP A 164 8.10 -15.45 -4.75
CA TRP A 164 8.50 -14.37 -3.83
C TRP A 164 9.68 -13.56 -4.35
N SER A 165 10.69 -14.20 -4.94
CA SER A 165 11.81 -13.48 -5.55
C SER A 165 11.32 -12.56 -6.67
N TRP A 166 10.40 -13.04 -7.50
CA TRP A 166 9.77 -12.23 -8.55
C TRP A 166 8.97 -11.07 -7.96
N MET A 167 8.24 -11.28 -6.86
CA MET A 167 7.49 -10.20 -6.23
C MET A 167 8.38 -9.13 -5.63
N TRP A 168 9.50 -9.50 -5.01
CA TRP A 168 10.47 -8.53 -4.52
C TRP A 168 11.15 -7.77 -5.66
N LEU A 169 11.45 -8.45 -6.77
CA LEU A 169 11.98 -7.79 -7.97
C LEU A 169 10.97 -6.79 -8.55
N VAL A 170 9.71 -7.19 -8.71
CA VAL A 170 8.64 -6.30 -9.19
C VAL A 170 8.47 -5.11 -8.25
N THR A 171 8.47 -5.32 -6.93
CA THR A 171 8.40 -4.25 -5.93
C THR A 171 9.55 -3.26 -6.09
N ALA A 172 10.79 -3.75 -6.25
CA ALA A 172 11.96 -2.89 -6.44
C ALA A 172 11.88 -2.11 -7.76
N LEU A 173 11.52 -2.77 -8.87
CA LEU A 173 11.40 -2.14 -10.18
C LEU A 173 10.29 -1.08 -10.22
N THR A 174 9.13 -1.36 -9.66
CA THR A 174 8.02 -0.41 -9.60
C THR A 174 8.34 0.77 -8.68
N ALA A 175 8.99 0.52 -7.54
CA ALA A 175 9.46 1.58 -6.65
C ALA A 175 10.49 2.49 -7.33
N ALA A 176 11.45 1.91 -8.07
CA ALA A 176 12.44 2.67 -8.83
C ALA A 176 11.80 3.47 -9.97
N TYR A 177 10.89 2.85 -10.73
CA TYR A 177 10.20 3.52 -11.84
C TYR A 177 9.34 4.69 -11.35
N PHE A 178 8.45 4.46 -10.41
CA PHE A 178 7.58 5.52 -9.90
C PHE A 178 8.35 6.54 -9.06
N GLY A 179 9.35 6.10 -8.28
CA GLY A 179 10.21 6.99 -7.51
C GLY A 179 11.06 7.92 -8.40
N GLY A 180 11.46 7.44 -9.57
CA GLY A 180 12.17 8.25 -10.56
C GLY A 180 11.30 9.29 -11.29
N THR A 181 9.97 9.22 -11.15
CA THR A 181 9.03 10.18 -11.74
C THR A 181 8.53 11.23 -10.72
N VAL A 182 8.95 11.15 -9.48
CA VAL A 182 8.67 12.08 -8.38
C VAL A 182 9.82 13.07 -8.26
#